data_318d714cf663ca87d77b5a0ec8bf692e
#
_entry.id   318d714cf663ca87d77b5a0ec8bf692e
#
_cell.length_a   1.000
_cell.length_b   1.000
_cell.length_c   1.000
_cell.angle_alpha   90.00
_cell.angle_beta   90.00
_cell.angle_gamma   90.00
#
_symmetry.space_group_name_H-M   'P 1'
#
loop_
_entity.id
_entity.type
_entity.pdbx_description
1 polymer ?
#
loop_
_entity_poly.entity_id
_entity_poly.type
_entity_poly.pdbx_seq_one_letter_code
_entity_poly.pdbx_strand_id
1 'polypeptide(L)'
;MQDYGLVSIITPTWDCASFISETIRSVMAQTYQNWELLIQDDCSTDGTDKVVQPFVAMDSRIKYECNPKNSGAAITRNNALRRAKGRWIAFLDSDDLWLPEKLEKQLRFMVENGYKFSYTAYKEMDNDCRETGVEIHGPKHVSKFGMFAFCWPGCLTVMYNREAVGLVQIADIKKNNDYAMWLKVCRKADCYLLDEVLAKYRRGRVGSVSTHGYGTMIRWHYKLWHEAEGMNAIASMFWTCMNLVCGVYKKIVYVKKT
;
A
#
# COMPACT_ATOMS: atom_id res chain seq x y z
N MET A 1 -14.07 14.09 -18.37
CA MET A 1 -13.64 13.71 -17.00
C MET A 1 -12.71 14.80 -16.49
N GLN A 2 -12.85 15.19 -15.24
CA GLN A 2 -11.99 16.23 -14.65
C GLN A 2 -10.56 15.68 -14.49
N ASP A 3 -9.54 16.45 -14.90
CA ASP A 3 -8.14 16.09 -14.71
C ASP A 3 -7.65 16.58 -13.33
N TYR A 4 -7.25 15.66 -12.49
CA TYR A 4 -6.71 15.91 -11.15
C TYR A 4 -5.18 15.92 -11.12
N GLY A 5 -4.52 15.65 -12.26
CA GLY A 5 -3.09 15.50 -12.39
C GLY A 5 -2.63 14.03 -12.32
N LEU A 6 -1.40 13.78 -12.75
CA LEU A 6 -0.83 12.44 -12.89
C LEU A 6 -0.77 11.69 -11.55
N VAL A 7 -1.18 10.42 -11.57
CA VAL A 7 -1.01 9.46 -10.46
C VAL A 7 0.12 8.51 -10.77
N SER A 8 1.16 8.44 -9.93
CA SER A 8 2.16 7.37 -9.99
C SER A 8 1.74 6.23 -9.08
N ILE A 9 1.51 5.06 -9.66
CA ILE A 9 1.14 3.82 -8.97
C ILE A 9 2.41 3.02 -8.73
N ILE A 10 2.72 2.76 -7.47
CA ILE A 10 3.94 2.07 -7.03
C ILE A 10 3.63 0.60 -6.80
N THR A 11 4.20 -0.27 -7.63
CA THR A 11 3.98 -1.72 -7.59
C THR A 11 5.30 -2.46 -7.47
N PRO A 12 5.75 -2.79 -6.24
CA PRO A 12 6.86 -3.71 -6.04
C PRO A 12 6.41 -5.13 -6.42
N THR A 13 7.29 -5.91 -7.02
CA THR A 13 7.00 -7.31 -7.33
C THR A 13 8.20 -8.22 -7.01
N TRP A 14 7.91 -9.44 -6.61
CA TRP A 14 8.89 -10.52 -6.45
C TRP A 14 8.17 -11.87 -6.54
N ASP A 15 8.61 -12.71 -7.49
CA ASP A 15 8.05 -14.04 -7.78
C ASP A 15 6.51 -14.03 -7.80
N CYS A 16 5.93 -13.22 -8.71
CA CYS A 16 4.50 -12.95 -8.78
C CYS A 16 3.89 -13.23 -10.16
N ALA A 17 4.51 -14.09 -10.97
CA ALA A 17 4.06 -14.40 -12.33
C ALA A 17 2.59 -14.85 -12.41
N SER A 18 2.11 -15.56 -11.38
CA SER A 18 0.73 -16.08 -11.33
C SER A 18 -0.34 -15.00 -11.13
N PHE A 19 0.00 -13.82 -10.60
CA PHE A 19 -0.99 -12.83 -10.17
C PHE A 19 -0.84 -11.46 -10.84
N ILE A 20 0.39 -11.07 -11.21
CA ILE A 20 0.69 -9.71 -11.66
C ILE A 20 -0.11 -9.27 -12.89
N SER A 21 -0.50 -10.21 -13.77
CA SER A 21 -1.32 -9.89 -14.94
C SER A 21 -2.71 -9.36 -14.56
N GLU A 22 -3.32 -9.88 -13.48
CA GLU A 22 -4.60 -9.42 -12.96
C GLU A 22 -4.47 -8.04 -12.33
N THR A 23 -3.40 -7.80 -11.57
CA THR A 23 -3.07 -6.50 -10.99
C THR A 23 -2.92 -5.43 -12.07
N ILE A 24 -2.14 -5.70 -13.13
CA ILE A 24 -1.96 -4.76 -14.25
C ILE A 24 -3.29 -4.47 -14.95
N ARG A 25 -4.09 -5.49 -15.24
CA ARG A 25 -5.42 -5.31 -15.86
C ARG A 25 -6.35 -4.48 -15.00
N SER A 26 -6.29 -4.61 -13.66
CA SER A 26 -7.10 -3.81 -12.73
C SER A 26 -6.73 -2.33 -12.77
N VAL A 27 -5.47 -2.00 -13.04
CA VAL A 27 -4.99 -0.62 -13.26
C VAL A 27 -5.41 -0.11 -14.63
N MET A 28 -5.27 -0.90 -15.69
CA MET A 28 -5.70 -0.52 -17.04
C MET A 28 -7.21 -0.26 -17.13
N ALA A 29 -8.01 -0.95 -16.30
CA ALA A 29 -9.46 -0.80 -16.21
C ALA A 29 -9.92 0.42 -15.40
N GLN A 30 -9.01 1.23 -14.83
CA GLN A 30 -9.40 2.41 -14.06
C GLN A 30 -10.14 3.42 -14.93
N THR A 31 -11.23 4.00 -14.40
CA THR A 31 -11.98 5.07 -15.09
C THR A 31 -11.13 6.34 -15.25
N TYR A 32 -10.35 6.71 -14.24
CA TYR A 32 -9.38 7.79 -14.35
C TYR A 32 -8.14 7.35 -15.13
N GLN A 33 -7.83 8.03 -16.25
CA GLN A 33 -6.82 7.58 -17.23
C GLN A 33 -5.45 8.26 -17.10
N ASN A 34 -5.30 9.34 -16.31
CA ASN A 34 -4.02 10.05 -16.16
C ASN A 34 -3.17 9.42 -15.04
N TRP A 35 -2.60 8.25 -15.34
CA TRP A 35 -1.74 7.50 -14.43
C TRP A 35 -0.50 6.95 -15.13
N GLU A 36 0.53 6.63 -14.35
CA GLU A 36 1.65 5.77 -14.71
C GLU A 36 1.76 4.62 -13.71
N LEU A 37 2.03 3.40 -14.19
CA LEU A 37 2.25 2.21 -13.36
C LEU A 37 3.74 1.90 -13.33
N LEU A 38 4.35 2.01 -12.15
CA LEU A 38 5.76 1.79 -11.92
C LEU A 38 5.99 0.43 -11.25
N ILE A 39 6.18 -0.60 -12.07
CA ILE A 39 6.50 -1.95 -11.61
C ILE A 39 8.00 -2.02 -11.37
N GLN A 40 8.39 -2.31 -10.14
CA GLN A 40 9.78 -2.55 -9.74
C GLN A 40 9.93 -3.99 -9.28
N ASP A 41 10.70 -4.76 -10.02
CA ASP A 41 10.95 -6.16 -9.75
C ASP A 41 12.17 -6.33 -8.82
N ASP A 42 12.02 -7.13 -7.80
CA ASP A 42 13.09 -7.44 -6.84
C ASP A 42 13.88 -8.69 -7.22
N CYS A 43 14.24 -8.79 -8.51
CA CYS A 43 15.00 -9.91 -9.08
C CYS A 43 14.22 -11.22 -9.04
N SER A 44 13.00 -11.25 -9.62
CA SER A 44 12.15 -12.44 -9.74
C SER A 44 12.81 -13.52 -10.60
N THR A 45 12.52 -14.79 -10.27
CA THR A 45 13.05 -15.98 -10.95
C THR A 45 11.96 -16.86 -11.57
N ASP A 46 10.69 -16.57 -11.31
CA ASP A 46 9.52 -17.35 -11.72
C ASP A 46 8.96 -16.99 -13.10
N GLY A 47 9.60 -16.06 -13.83
CA GLY A 47 9.14 -15.56 -15.12
C GLY A 47 8.18 -14.38 -15.02
N THR A 48 8.12 -13.69 -13.90
CA THR A 48 7.34 -12.44 -13.72
C THR A 48 7.62 -11.43 -14.84
N ASP A 49 8.89 -11.27 -15.23
CA ASP A 49 9.32 -10.39 -16.32
C ASP A 49 8.61 -10.72 -17.66
N LYS A 50 8.54 -12.01 -18.02
CA LYS A 50 7.89 -12.49 -19.25
C LYS A 50 6.39 -12.20 -19.26
N VAL A 51 5.75 -12.23 -18.09
CA VAL A 51 4.32 -11.90 -17.93
C VAL A 51 4.08 -10.39 -18.08
N VAL A 52 5.01 -9.54 -17.61
CA VAL A 52 4.87 -8.09 -17.62
C VAL A 52 5.19 -7.46 -18.98
N GLN A 53 6.20 -7.98 -19.71
CA GLN A 53 6.69 -7.38 -20.97
C GLN A 53 5.60 -7.12 -22.04
N PRO A 54 4.62 -8.02 -22.28
CA PRO A 54 3.54 -7.73 -23.23
C PRO A 54 2.71 -6.49 -22.86
N PHE A 55 2.47 -6.25 -21.57
CA PHE A 55 1.75 -5.06 -21.11
C PHE A 55 2.56 -3.78 -21.29
N VAL A 56 3.87 -3.83 -21.02
CA VAL A 56 4.79 -2.70 -21.27
C VAL A 56 4.84 -2.34 -22.76
N ALA A 57 4.83 -3.34 -23.64
CA ALA A 57 4.81 -3.12 -25.09
C ALA A 57 3.47 -2.55 -25.59
N MET A 58 2.37 -2.87 -24.91
CA MET A 58 1.00 -2.46 -25.28
C MET A 58 0.66 -1.04 -24.78
N ASP A 59 1.12 -0.64 -23.60
CA ASP A 59 0.74 0.63 -22.94
C ASP A 59 1.97 1.34 -22.38
N SER A 60 2.35 2.45 -22.96
CA SER A 60 3.52 3.26 -22.55
C SER A 60 3.45 3.84 -21.14
N ARG A 61 2.28 3.84 -20.50
CA ARG A 61 2.08 4.25 -19.12
C ARG A 61 2.60 3.20 -18.13
N ILE A 62 2.78 1.95 -18.56
CA ILE A 62 3.30 0.83 -17.77
C ILE A 62 4.82 0.79 -17.95
N LYS A 63 5.55 0.87 -16.83
CA LYS A 63 7.01 0.89 -16.82
C LYS A 63 7.52 -0.19 -15.89
N TYR A 64 8.41 -1.02 -16.39
CA TYR A 64 9.02 -2.11 -15.65
C TYR A 64 10.53 -1.91 -15.55
N GLU A 65 11.06 -2.08 -14.33
CA GLU A 65 12.48 -2.16 -14.07
C GLU A 65 12.77 -3.27 -13.05
N CYS A 66 13.91 -3.93 -13.19
CA CYS A 66 14.38 -4.95 -12.28
C CYS A 66 15.54 -4.44 -11.42
N ASN A 67 15.54 -4.78 -10.14
CA ASN A 67 16.68 -4.54 -9.26
C ASN A 67 17.86 -5.44 -9.69
N PRO A 68 19.11 -5.01 -9.49
CA PRO A 68 20.28 -5.83 -9.84
C PRO A 68 20.42 -7.06 -8.92
N LYS A 69 19.75 -7.07 -7.77
CA LYS A 69 19.68 -8.18 -6.81
C LYS A 69 18.43 -8.07 -5.96
N ASN A 70 18.01 -9.18 -5.34
CA ASN A 70 16.93 -9.12 -4.36
C ASN A 70 17.34 -8.24 -3.15
N SER A 71 16.61 -7.16 -2.96
CA SER A 71 16.90 -6.09 -1.99
C SER A 71 15.81 -5.90 -0.95
N GLY A 72 14.69 -6.61 -1.10
CA GLY A 72 13.52 -6.54 -0.23
C GLY A 72 12.53 -5.43 -0.59
N ALA A 73 11.31 -5.59 -0.11
CA ALA A 73 10.16 -4.77 -0.50
C ALA A 73 10.34 -3.25 -0.25
N ALA A 74 11.06 -2.86 0.81
CA ALA A 74 11.29 -1.45 1.13
C ALA A 74 12.16 -0.76 0.07
N ILE A 75 13.30 -1.36 -0.28
CA ILE A 75 14.22 -0.83 -1.29
C ILE A 75 13.54 -0.84 -2.66
N THR A 76 12.84 -1.91 -3.00
CA THR A 76 12.11 -2.06 -4.25
C THR A 76 11.05 -0.97 -4.42
N ARG A 77 10.22 -0.71 -3.39
CA ARG A 77 9.28 0.44 -3.42
C ARG A 77 10.01 1.77 -3.54
N ASN A 78 11.13 1.96 -2.85
CA ASN A 78 11.92 3.18 -2.93
C ASN A 78 12.48 3.43 -4.33
N ASN A 79 12.90 2.38 -5.05
CA ASN A 79 13.35 2.49 -6.42
C ASN A 79 12.22 2.94 -7.35
N ALA A 80 11.02 2.36 -7.23
CA ALA A 80 9.84 2.82 -7.95
C ALA A 80 9.48 4.28 -7.60
N LEU A 81 9.48 4.64 -6.32
CA LEU A 81 9.17 5.99 -5.85
C LEU A 81 10.11 7.06 -6.44
N ARG A 82 11.41 6.75 -6.62
CA ARG A 82 12.36 7.71 -7.23
C ARG A 82 12.03 8.02 -8.68
N ARG A 83 11.39 7.10 -9.39
CA ARG A 83 10.95 7.27 -10.80
C ARG A 83 9.60 7.97 -10.93
N ALA A 84 8.84 8.08 -9.83
CA ALA A 84 7.50 8.65 -9.82
C ALA A 84 7.51 10.12 -10.26
N LYS A 85 6.64 10.46 -11.24
CA LYS A 85 6.48 11.83 -11.77
C LYS A 85 5.15 12.44 -11.34
N GLY A 86 4.22 11.63 -10.82
CA GLY A 86 2.88 12.05 -10.48
C GLY A 86 2.81 13.05 -9.34
N ARG A 87 1.80 13.90 -9.43
CA ARG A 87 1.32 14.75 -8.32
C ARG A 87 0.80 13.90 -7.16
N TRP A 88 0.19 12.76 -7.50
CA TRP A 88 -0.35 11.81 -6.55
C TRP A 88 0.46 10.53 -6.56
N ILE A 89 0.72 9.99 -5.39
CA ILE A 89 1.36 8.69 -5.22
C ILE A 89 0.34 7.71 -4.63
N ALA A 90 0.15 6.59 -5.30
CA ALA A 90 -0.69 5.49 -4.85
C ALA A 90 0.10 4.18 -4.83
N PHE A 91 -0.33 3.21 -4.05
CA PHE A 91 0.37 1.94 -3.86
C PHE A 91 -0.54 0.77 -4.20
N LEU A 92 0.00 -0.21 -4.91
CA LEU A 92 -0.68 -1.45 -5.24
C LEU A 92 0.34 -2.58 -5.26
N ASP A 93 0.19 -3.55 -4.38
CA ASP A 93 1.05 -4.73 -4.38
C ASP A 93 0.69 -5.63 -5.57
N SER A 94 1.68 -6.39 -6.07
CA SER A 94 1.60 -7.11 -7.37
C SER A 94 0.65 -8.31 -7.39
N ASP A 95 0.00 -8.62 -6.28
CA ASP A 95 -0.99 -9.68 -6.11
C ASP A 95 -2.39 -9.17 -5.70
N ASP A 96 -2.55 -7.84 -5.55
CA ASP A 96 -3.80 -7.19 -5.17
C ASP A 96 -4.52 -6.57 -6.39
N LEU A 97 -5.79 -6.21 -6.23
CA LEU A 97 -6.60 -5.63 -7.29
C LEU A 97 -7.28 -4.32 -6.84
N TRP A 98 -7.45 -3.41 -7.80
CA TRP A 98 -8.31 -2.24 -7.64
C TRP A 98 -9.63 -2.42 -8.38
N LEU A 99 -10.72 -1.85 -7.82
CA LEU A 99 -11.97 -1.71 -8.54
C LEU A 99 -11.88 -0.53 -9.55
N PRO A 100 -12.63 -0.56 -10.66
CA PRO A 100 -12.45 0.39 -11.76
C PRO A 100 -12.54 1.87 -11.39
N GLU A 101 -13.35 2.24 -10.41
CA GLU A 101 -13.57 3.63 -10.01
C GLU A 101 -12.62 4.13 -8.89
N LYS A 102 -11.64 3.31 -8.48
CA LYS A 102 -10.82 3.61 -7.28
C LYS A 102 -10.07 4.93 -7.41
N LEU A 103 -9.36 5.14 -8.49
CA LEU A 103 -8.58 6.36 -8.68
C LEU A 103 -9.48 7.59 -8.76
N GLU A 104 -10.53 7.54 -9.57
CA GLU A 104 -11.44 8.66 -9.79
C GLU A 104 -12.13 9.09 -8.49
N LYS A 105 -12.72 8.14 -7.76
CA LYS A 105 -13.45 8.42 -6.51
C LYS A 105 -12.51 8.96 -5.43
N GLN A 106 -11.33 8.37 -5.28
CA GLN A 106 -10.39 8.79 -4.25
C GLN A 106 -9.78 10.16 -4.57
N LEU A 107 -9.44 10.44 -5.83
CA LEU A 107 -8.96 11.76 -6.26
C LEU A 107 -10.03 12.84 -6.03
N ARG A 108 -11.26 12.58 -6.45
CA ARG A 108 -12.38 13.50 -6.21
C ARG A 108 -12.55 13.79 -4.73
N PHE A 109 -12.61 12.76 -3.90
CA PHE A 109 -12.70 12.88 -2.43
C PHE A 109 -11.59 13.76 -1.85
N MET A 110 -10.35 13.54 -2.29
CA MET A 110 -9.20 14.30 -1.80
C MET A 110 -9.24 15.76 -2.24
N VAL A 111 -9.60 16.03 -3.50
CA VAL A 111 -9.60 17.40 -4.05
C VAL A 111 -10.74 18.20 -3.50
N GLU A 112 -11.97 17.67 -3.49
CA GLU A 112 -13.16 18.37 -2.98
C GLU A 112 -13.05 18.75 -1.50
N ASN A 113 -12.37 17.92 -0.69
CA ASN A 113 -12.20 18.16 0.74
C ASN A 113 -10.84 18.80 1.10
N GLY A 114 -9.96 19.03 0.14
CA GLY A 114 -8.63 19.59 0.39
C GLY A 114 -7.66 18.61 1.07
N TYR A 115 -7.98 17.31 1.13
CA TYR A 115 -7.17 16.28 1.80
C TYR A 115 -5.88 15.97 1.04
N LYS A 116 -4.80 15.74 1.76
CA LYS A 116 -3.47 15.47 1.20
C LYS A 116 -3.02 14.02 1.36
N PHE A 117 -3.71 13.25 2.20
CA PHE A 117 -3.47 11.84 2.44
C PHE A 117 -4.81 11.14 2.73
N SER A 118 -5.08 10.04 2.04
CA SER A 118 -6.31 9.28 2.19
C SER A 118 -6.09 7.78 2.00
N TYR A 119 -7.07 7.00 2.43
CA TYR A 119 -7.18 5.58 2.18
C TYR A 119 -8.64 5.18 1.95
N THR A 120 -8.85 3.97 1.45
CA THR A 120 -10.20 3.43 1.21
C THR A 120 -10.45 2.17 2.04
N ALA A 121 -11.69 1.71 2.11
CA ALA A 121 -12.00 0.36 2.54
C ALA A 121 -11.58 -0.64 1.45
N TYR A 122 -11.42 -1.91 1.84
CA TYR A 122 -11.09 -2.99 0.94
C TYR A 122 -11.72 -4.30 1.42
N LYS A 123 -11.83 -5.28 0.51
CA LYS A 123 -12.28 -6.62 0.82
C LYS A 123 -11.19 -7.65 0.58
N GLU A 124 -11.31 -8.80 1.25
CA GLU A 124 -10.39 -9.92 1.07
C GLU A 124 -10.87 -10.84 -0.04
N MET A 125 -9.91 -11.39 -0.81
CA MET A 125 -10.13 -12.45 -1.80
C MET A 125 -9.11 -13.57 -1.61
N ASP A 126 -9.43 -14.75 -2.11
CA ASP A 126 -8.53 -15.90 -2.17
C ASP A 126 -7.63 -15.84 -3.43
N ASN A 127 -6.85 -16.90 -3.64
CA ASN A 127 -5.94 -17.00 -4.80
C ASN A 127 -6.68 -17.09 -6.14
N ASP A 128 -7.94 -17.52 -6.15
CA ASP A 128 -8.80 -17.61 -7.33
C ASP A 128 -9.68 -16.36 -7.52
N CYS A 129 -9.34 -15.24 -6.86
CA CYS A 129 -10.10 -13.98 -6.86
C CYS A 129 -11.53 -14.07 -6.29
N ARG A 130 -11.88 -15.15 -5.59
CA ARG A 130 -13.20 -15.28 -4.92
C ARG A 130 -13.19 -14.47 -3.64
N GLU A 131 -14.26 -13.71 -3.41
CA GLU A 131 -14.41 -12.91 -2.20
C GLU A 131 -14.62 -13.80 -0.97
N THR A 132 -13.89 -13.51 0.11
CA THR A 132 -13.96 -14.30 1.36
C THR A 132 -15.10 -13.88 2.28
N GLY A 133 -15.86 -12.85 1.91
CA GLY A 133 -16.90 -12.25 2.75
C GLY A 133 -16.31 -11.39 3.89
N VAL A 134 -15.05 -10.95 3.78
CA VAL A 134 -14.43 -10.08 4.78
C VAL A 134 -14.16 -8.70 4.17
N GLU A 135 -14.68 -7.66 4.82
CA GLU A 135 -14.42 -6.25 4.48
C GLU A 135 -13.68 -5.56 5.60
N ILE A 136 -12.70 -4.75 5.25
CA ILE A 136 -11.86 -4.01 6.18
C ILE A 136 -12.06 -2.51 5.97
N HIS A 137 -12.50 -1.86 7.03
CA HIS A 137 -12.70 -0.42 7.14
C HIS A 137 -11.69 0.19 8.11
N GLY A 138 -11.94 1.44 8.53
CA GLY A 138 -11.09 2.12 9.52
C GLY A 138 -11.71 3.42 10.02
N PRO A 139 -11.01 4.17 10.87
CA PRO A 139 -11.47 5.47 11.35
C PRO A 139 -11.53 6.51 10.21
N LYS A 140 -12.58 7.35 10.24
CA LYS A 140 -12.78 8.41 9.23
C LYS A 140 -11.62 9.40 9.15
N HIS A 141 -10.96 9.65 10.27
CA HIS A 141 -9.82 10.56 10.40
C HIS A 141 -8.72 9.92 11.25
N VAL A 142 -7.50 9.95 10.76
CA VAL A 142 -6.30 9.46 11.43
C VAL A 142 -5.28 10.58 11.49
N SER A 143 -5.14 11.18 12.65
CA SER A 143 -4.08 12.16 12.94
C SER A 143 -2.72 11.49 13.09
N LYS A 144 -1.66 12.28 13.22
CA LYS A 144 -0.32 11.79 13.57
C LYS A 144 -0.34 10.83 14.76
N PHE A 145 -1.02 11.19 15.86
CA PHE A 145 -1.14 10.33 17.05
C PHE A 145 -1.97 9.08 16.78
N GLY A 146 -3.05 9.19 16.00
CA GLY A 146 -3.85 8.05 15.56
C GLY A 146 -3.03 7.05 14.74
N MET A 147 -2.12 7.54 13.89
CA MET A 147 -1.20 6.69 13.13
C MET A 147 -0.13 6.05 14.03
N PHE A 148 0.34 6.71 15.08
CA PHE A 148 1.22 6.10 16.08
C PHE A 148 0.52 4.96 16.84
N ALA A 149 -0.76 5.11 17.15
CA ALA A 149 -1.51 4.07 17.84
C ALA A 149 -1.65 2.79 17.01
N PHE A 150 -1.85 2.90 15.69
CA PHE A 150 -1.97 1.74 14.81
C PHE A 150 -1.85 2.09 13.32
N CYS A 151 -1.39 1.13 12.51
CA CYS A 151 -1.43 1.19 11.05
C CYS A 151 -2.87 0.93 10.54
N TRP A 152 -3.65 1.99 10.39
CA TRP A 152 -5.05 1.88 9.96
C TRP A 152 -5.19 1.54 8.47
N PRO A 153 -4.47 2.22 7.53
CA PRO A 153 -4.57 1.96 6.10
C PRO A 153 -3.96 0.61 5.70
N GLY A 154 -4.60 -0.09 4.78
CA GLY A 154 -3.94 -1.13 3.99
C GLY A 154 -3.12 -0.49 2.85
N CYS A 155 -1.94 -1.05 2.54
CA CYS A 155 -1.01 -0.47 1.55
C CYS A 155 -1.71 -0.19 0.21
N LEU A 156 -2.47 -1.16 -0.32
CA LEU A 156 -3.19 -1.07 -1.59
C LEU A 156 -4.28 0.03 -1.64
N THR A 157 -4.65 0.61 -0.50
CA THR A 157 -5.74 1.60 -0.42
C THR A 157 -5.26 3.04 -0.41
N VAL A 158 -3.98 3.25 -0.15
CA VAL A 158 -3.41 4.56 0.15
C VAL A 158 -3.18 5.41 -1.10
N MET A 159 -3.43 6.71 -0.96
CA MET A 159 -3.00 7.75 -1.88
C MET A 159 -2.59 9.01 -1.10
N TYR A 160 -1.49 9.66 -1.53
CA TYR A 160 -1.10 10.95 -0.98
C TYR A 160 -0.67 11.96 -2.06
N ASN A 161 -0.80 13.25 -1.73
CA ASN A 161 -0.37 14.34 -2.58
C ASN A 161 1.14 14.60 -2.39
N ARG A 162 1.93 14.30 -3.42
CA ARG A 162 3.39 14.47 -3.39
C ARG A 162 3.83 15.93 -3.31
N GLU A 163 3.08 16.86 -3.88
CA GLU A 163 3.44 18.28 -3.83
C GLU A 163 3.32 18.83 -2.40
N ALA A 164 2.34 18.35 -1.64
CA ALA A 164 2.13 18.76 -0.25
C ALA A 164 3.03 18.02 0.73
N VAL A 165 3.23 16.72 0.53
CA VAL A 165 3.95 15.82 1.46
C VAL A 165 5.43 15.70 1.10
N GLY A 166 5.78 15.86 -0.18
CA GLY A 166 7.09 15.54 -0.73
C GLY A 166 7.21 14.05 -1.07
N LEU A 167 8.33 13.66 -1.67
CA LEU A 167 8.65 12.27 -1.92
C LEU A 167 9.14 11.62 -0.62
N VAL A 168 8.33 10.71 -0.07
CA VAL A 168 8.67 9.98 1.17
C VAL A 168 9.34 8.66 0.81
N GLN A 169 10.53 8.43 1.34
CA GLN A 169 11.24 7.15 1.21
C GLN A 169 10.94 6.26 2.42
N ILE A 170 10.74 4.97 2.15
CA ILE A 170 10.46 3.94 3.15
C ILE A 170 11.75 3.62 3.92
N ALA A 171 11.65 3.42 5.23
CA ALA A 171 12.78 2.94 6.03
C ALA A 171 13.12 1.50 5.64
N ASP A 172 14.43 1.20 5.56
CA ASP A 172 14.92 -0.15 5.22
C ASP A 172 14.77 -1.09 6.42
N ILE A 173 13.53 -1.44 6.70
CA ILE A 173 13.15 -2.46 7.69
C ILE A 173 12.40 -3.59 6.99
N LYS A 174 12.67 -4.81 7.41
CA LYS A 174 12.16 -6.02 6.74
C LYS A 174 10.62 -6.11 6.75
N LYS A 175 9.99 -5.62 7.81
CA LYS A 175 8.52 -5.66 8.03
C LYS A 175 8.03 -4.32 8.55
N ASN A 176 6.72 -4.04 8.42
CA ASN A 176 6.11 -2.76 8.76
C ASN A 176 6.74 -1.57 8.03
N ASN A 177 7.36 -1.81 6.87
CA ASN A 177 7.99 -0.76 6.08
C ASN A 177 6.97 0.21 5.49
N ASP A 178 5.78 -0.25 5.11
CA ASP A 178 4.62 0.56 4.74
C ASP A 178 4.13 1.40 5.92
N TYR A 179 4.01 0.81 7.10
CA TYR A 179 3.64 1.53 8.32
C TYR A 179 4.66 2.65 8.65
N ALA A 180 5.96 2.36 8.57
CA ALA A 180 7.00 3.38 8.75
C ALA A 180 6.84 4.54 7.75
N MET A 181 6.40 4.25 6.52
CA MET A 181 6.11 5.28 5.53
C MET A 181 4.90 6.12 5.93
N TRP A 182 3.80 5.50 6.38
CA TRP A 182 2.58 6.23 6.78
C TRP A 182 2.83 7.13 7.98
N LEU A 183 3.69 6.73 8.91
CA LEU A 183 4.14 7.58 10.01
C LEU A 183 4.84 8.85 9.49
N LYS A 184 5.70 8.74 8.48
CA LYS A 184 6.36 9.89 7.86
C LYS A 184 5.39 10.79 7.11
N VAL A 185 4.43 10.21 6.36
CA VAL A 185 3.39 10.97 5.65
C VAL A 185 2.49 11.71 6.65
N CYS A 186 2.05 11.04 7.72
CA CYS A 186 1.20 11.64 8.76
C CYS A 186 1.88 12.74 9.60
N ARG A 187 3.19 12.90 9.51
CA ARG A 187 3.87 14.07 10.07
C ARG A 187 3.57 15.37 9.32
N LYS A 188 3.10 15.24 8.05
CA LYS A 188 2.86 16.37 7.15
C LYS A 188 1.39 16.54 6.77
N ALA A 189 0.59 15.48 6.85
CA ALA A 189 -0.82 15.51 6.49
C ALA A 189 -1.58 14.41 7.24
N ASP A 190 -2.73 14.75 7.81
CA ASP A 190 -3.65 13.77 8.38
C ASP A 190 -4.23 12.86 7.29
N CYS A 191 -4.56 11.62 7.66
CA CYS A 191 -5.11 10.62 6.77
C CYS A 191 -6.63 10.51 6.91
N TYR A 192 -7.37 10.47 5.80
CA TYR A 192 -8.82 10.44 5.78
C TYR A 192 -9.34 9.21 5.03
N LEU A 193 -10.37 8.58 5.57
CA LEU A 193 -11.03 7.43 4.97
C LEU A 193 -12.10 7.88 3.96
N LEU A 194 -11.98 7.44 2.72
CA LEU A 194 -13.11 7.26 1.83
C LEU A 194 -13.72 5.88 2.12
N ASP A 195 -14.83 5.84 2.85
CA ASP A 195 -15.44 4.59 3.35
C ASP A 195 -16.22 3.85 2.26
N GLU A 196 -15.53 3.60 1.15
CA GLU A 196 -16.00 2.76 0.04
C GLU A 196 -14.99 1.63 -0.20
N VAL A 197 -15.51 0.42 -0.48
CA VAL A 197 -14.69 -0.74 -0.86
C VAL A 197 -14.23 -0.55 -2.30
N LEU A 198 -12.96 -0.18 -2.50
CA LEU A 198 -12.39 0.14 -3.82
C LEU A 198 -11.15 -0.71 -4.17
N ALA A 199 -10.81 -1.69 -3.33
CA ALA A 199 -9.69 -2.58 -3.55
C ALA A 199 -9.99 -3.99 -3.03
N LYS A 200 -9.27 -4.99 -3.55
CA LYS A 200 -9.32 -6.40 -3.14
C LYS A 200 -7.93 -6.85 -2.72
N TYR A 201 -7.80 -7.29 -1.48
CA TYR A 201 -6.57 -7.81 -0.89
C TYR A 201 -6.52 -9.33 -1.02
N ARG A 202 -5.45 -9.88 -1.61
CA ARG A 202 -5.27 -11.32 -1.77
C ARG A 202 -4.71 -11.95 -0.50
N ARG A 203 -5.42 -12.97 0.01
CA ARG A 203 -5.02 -13.73 1.19
C ARG A 203 -4.64 -15.17 0.84
N GLY A 204 -3.72 -15.73 1.65
CA GLY A 204 -3.37 -17.15 1.56
C GLY A 204 -2.29 -17.49 0.54
N ARG A 205 -1.65 -16.49 -0.09
CA ARG A 205 -0.48 -16.74 -0.94
C ARG A 205 0.64 -17.40 -0.13
N VAL A 206 1.21 -18.49 -0.66
CA VAL A 206 2.41 -19.13 -0.10
C VAL A 206 3.57 -18.11 -0.15
N GLY A 207 4.26 -17.92 0.97
CA GLY A 207 5.32 -16.91 1.08
C GLY A 207 4.82 -15.49 1.45
N SER A 208 3.50 -15.30 1.65
CA SER A 208 2.95 -14.03 2.11
C SER A 208 3.54 -13.60 3.45
N VAL A 209 3.81 -12.31 3.55
CA VAL A 209 4.36 -11.66 4.75
C VAL A 209 3.41 -11.71 5.95
N SER A 210 2.12 -11.95 5.72
CA SER A 210 1.04 -11.85 6.72
C SER A 210 0.85 -13.10 7.61
N THR A 211 1.55 -14.21 7.34
CA THR A 211 1.37 -15.50 8.04
C THR A 211 2.46 -15.75 9.09
N HIS A 212 2.51 -14.94 10.16
CA HIS A 212 3.53 -15.13 11.21
C HIS A 212 2.92 -15.14 12.61
N GLY A 213 3.55 -15.90 13.53
CA GLY A 213 3.13 -15.99 14.93
C GLY A 213 3.27 -14.68 15.71
N TYR A 214 2.50 -14.54 16.78
CA TYR A 214 2.41 -13.31 17.61
C TYR A 214 3.79 -12.80 18.10
N GLY A 215 4.71 -13.67 18.51
CA GLY A 215 6.04 -13.25 18.97
C GLY A 215 6.86 -12.54 17.90
N THR A 216 6.74 -12.98 16.66
CA THR A 216 7.41 -12.35 15.51
C THR A 216 6.79 -10.97 15.20
N MET A 217 5.47 -10.84 15.30
CA MET A 217 4.79 -9.54 15.12
C MET A 217 5.22 -8.53 16.18
N ILE A 218 5.30 -8.92 17.46
CA ILE A 218 5.78 -8.07 18.56
C ILE A 218 7.18 -7.54 18.26
N ARG A 219 8.11 -8.45 17.87
CA ARG A 219 9.47 -8.07 17.52
C ARG A 219 9.53 -7.04 16.37
N TRP A 220 8.68 -7.19 15.35
CA TRP A 220 8.65 -6.25 14.22
C TRP A 220 8.05 -4.89 14.58
N HIS A 221 7.04 -4.84 15.43
CA HIS A 221 6.53 -3.56 15.95
C HIS A 221 7.60 -2.87 16.82
N TYR A 222 8.30 -3.61 17.68
CA TYR A 222 9.39 -3.04 18.46
C TYR A 222 10.50 -2.47 17.56
N LYS A 223 10.92 -3.19 16.52
CA LYS A 223 11.92 -2.71 15.56
C LYS A 223 11.47 -1.46 14.80
N LEU A 224 10.19 -1.38 14.43
CA LEU A 224 9.64 -0.18 13.82
C LEU A 224 9.89 1.04 14.70
N TRP A 225 9.58 0.96 15.98
CA TRP A 225 9.73 2.10 16.91
C TRP A 225 11.18 2.37 17.27
N HIS A 226 11.96 1.33 17.51
CA HIS A 226 13.34 1.45 17.95
C HIS A 226 14.31 1.79 16.82
N GLU A 227 14.23 1.06 15.69
CA GLU A 227 15.18 1.20 14.58
C GLU A 227 14.72 2.28 13.57
N ALA A 228 13.44 2.25 13.12
CA ALA A 228 12.99 3.16 12.07
C ALA A 228 12.57 4.54 12.61
N GLU A 229 11.97 4.60 13.80
CA GLU A 229 11.52 5.84 14.44
C GLU A 229 12.54 6.40 15.44
N GLY A 230 13.63 5.66 15.78
CA GLY A 230 14.71 6.10 16.65
C GLY A 230 14.31 6.30 18.12
N MET A 231 13.27 5.61 18.59
CA MET A 231 12.78 5.74 19.97
C MET A 231 13.63 4.94 20.94
N ASN A 232 13.69 5.40 22.20
CA ASN A 232 14.31 4.61 23.28
C ASN A 232 13.48 3.34 23.59
N ALA A 233 14.06 2.42 24.34
CA ALA A 233 13.45 1.11 24.62
C ALA A 233 12.07 1.20 25.30
N ILE A 234 11.90 2.13 26.25
CA ILE A 234 10.64 2.30 26.98
C ILE A 234 9.52 2.79 26.04
N ALA A 235 9.79 3.82 25.26
CA ALA A 235 8.83 4.36 24.29
C ALA A 235 8.49 3.32 23.21
N SER A 236 9.50 2.56 22.72
CA SER A 236 9.30 1.50 21.74
C SER A 236 8.40 0.37 22.27
N MET A 237 8.58 -0.02 23.52
CA MET A 237 7.72 -1.01 24.19
C MET A 237 6.29 -0.49 24.35
N PHE A 238 6.13 0.76 24.83
CA PHE A 238 4.82 1.40 24.98
C PHE A 238 4.03 1.39 23.66
N TRP A 239 4.62 1.89 22.58
CA TRP A 239 3.94 1.93 21.27
C TRP A 239 3.71 0.54 20.68
N THR A 240 4.59 -0.43 20.95
CA THR A 240 4.36 -1.82 20.58
C THR A 240 3.11 -2.37 21.27
N CYS A 241 2.95 -2.17 22.59
CA CYS A 241 1.76 -2.58 23.33
C CYS A 241 0.49 -1.88 22.78
N MET A 242 0.57 -0.56 22.53
CA MET A 242 -0.55 0.19 21.93
C MET A 242 -0.96 -0.37 20.57
N ASN A 243 0.00 -0.71 19.71
CA ASN A 243 -0.30 -1.31 18.41
C ASN A 243 -1.02 -2.65 18.55
N LEU A 244 -0.65 -3.49 19.51
CA LEU A 244 -1.32 -4.77 19.77
C LEU A 244 -2.77 -4.56 20.22
N VAL A 245 -3.00 -3.65 21.18
CA VAL A 245 -4.34 -3.31 21.67
C VAL A 245 -5.21 -2.75 20.54
N CYS A 246 -4.71 -1.76 19.81
CA CYS A 246 -5.43 -1.17 18.69
C CYS A 246 -5.65 -2.16 17.53
N GLY A 247 -4.75 -3.13 17.35
CA GLY A 247 -4.94 -4.22 16.39
C GLY A 247 -6.12 -5.13 16.73
N VAL A 248 -6.31 -5.44 18.01
CA VAL A 248 -7.51 -6.16 18.48
C VAL A 248 -8.76 -5.29 18.29
N TYR A 249 -8.70 -4.02 18.67
CA TYR A 249 -9.80 -3.07 18.47
C TYR A 249 -10.22 -2.98 17.00
N LYS A 250 -9.25 -2.85 16.07
CA LYS A 250 -9.52 -2.84 14.63
C LYS A 250 -10.29 -4.08 14.17
N LYS A 251 -9.88 -5.27 14.64
CA LYS A 251 -10.55 -6.53 14.28
C LYS A 251 -12.01 -6.59 14.75
N ILE A 252 -12.32 -5.99 15.90
CA ILE A 252 -13.68 -6.01 16.47
C ILE A 252 -14.57 -4.96 15.78
N VAL A 253 -14.03 -3.75 15.54
CA VAL A 253 -14.85 -2.60 15.13
C VAL A 253 -14.89 -2.40 13.62
N TYR A 254 -13.78 -2.67 12.92
CA TYR A 254 -13.60 -2.29 11.52
C TYR A 254 -13.49 -3.47 10.55
N VAL A 255 -13.51 -4.72 11.04
CA VAL A 255 -13.58 -5.91 10.18
C VAL A 255 -15.00 -6.43 10.18
N LYS A 256 -15.66 -6.34 9.04
CA LYS A 256 -17.02 -6.85 8.82
C LYS A 256 -16.95 -8.20 8.13
N LYS A 257 -17.82 -9.11 8.52
CA LYS A 257 -18.03 -10.39 7.84
C LYS A 257 -19.43 -10.35 7.23
N THR A 258 -19.49 -10.47 5.92
CA THR A 258 -20.72 -10.51 5.12
C THR A 258 -21.03 -11.94 4.69
#